data_4f39798c00e9b17704d790a7258df676
#
_entry.id   4f39798c00e9b17704d790a7258df676
#
_cell.length_a   1.000
_cell.length_b   1.000
_cell.length_c   1.000
_cell.angle_alpha   90.00
_cell.angle_beta   90.00
_cell.angle_gamma   90.00
#
_symmetry.space_group_name_H-M   'P 1'
#
loop_
_entity.id
_entity.type
_entity.pdbx_description
1 polymer ?
#
loop_
_entity_poly.entity_id
_entity_poly.type
_entity_poly.pdbx_seq_one_letter_code
_entity_poly.pdbx_strand_id
1 'polypeptide(L)'
;MGVDRRTLLAGLSAATLLAPRSARATSVTDGAGRAVPVPTRVERVFPAGPPAAIFLYTLAPELLIGWPRANRPEEREFLLPDVGGRPEVGRITGRGNTANLEVVLALKPDLILDVGSVNPTYISLADRV
;
A
#
# COMPACT_ATOMS: atom_id res chain seq x y z
N MET A 1 19.34 -39.82 50.33
CA MET A 1 18.94 -39.70 48.92
C MET A 1 19.45 -38.37 48.39
N GLY A 2 20.63 -38.37 47.78
CA GLY A 2 21.26 -37.15 47.26
C GLY A 2 20.82 -36.92 45.82
N VAL A 3 20.24 -35.76 45.52
CA VAL A 3 19.93 -35.34 44.18
C VAL A 3 21.21 -34.82 43.54
N ASP A 4 21.67 -35.52 42.49
CA ASP A 4 22.92 -35.24 41.81
C ASP A 4 22.84 -33.93 41.03
N ARG A 5 23.70 -32.95 41.34
CA ARG A 5 23.76 -31.61 40.77
C ARG A 5 24.23 -31.58 39.29
N ARG A 6 24.49 -32.74 38.68
CA ARG A 6 25.03 -32.84 37.33
C ARG A 6 23.97 -32.98 36.23
N THR A 7 22.69 -33.18 36.58
CA THR A 7 21.61 -33.40 35.62
C THR A 7 20.79 -32.13 35.29
N LEU A 8 21.15 -30.96 35.82
CA LEU A 8 20.39 -29.69 35.64
C LEU A 8 20.97 -28.79 34.55
N LEU A 9 21.98 -29.20 33.80
CA LEU A 9 22.62 -28.35 32.78
C LEU A 9 22.41 -28.81 31.32
N ALA A 10 21.51 -29.75 31.07
CA ALA A 10 21.24 -30.26 29.72
C ALA A 10 19.92 -29.77 29.09
N GLY A 11 19.39 -28.64 29.50
CA GLY A 11 18.08 -28.13 29.06
C GLY A 11 18.11 -26.74 28.39
N LEU A 12 19.28 -26.21 28.00
CA LEU A 12 19.35 -24.94 27.29
C LEU A 12 19.43 -25.18 25.77
N SER A 13 18.37 -25.79 25.23
CA SER A 13 18.20 -25.96 23.78
C SER A 13 17.70 -24.69 23.15
N ALA A 14 18.57 -24.08 22.36
CA ALA A 14 18.29 -23.36 21.09
C ALA A 14 16.88 -22.82 20.90
N ALA A 15 16.53 -21.76 21.59
CA ALA A 15 15.56 -20.81 21.08
C ALA A 15 16.21 -20.11 19.90
N THR A 16 16.08 -20.70 18.72
CA THR A 16 16.37 -20.06 17.44
C THR A 16 15.42 -18.87 17.35
N LEU A 17 15.91 -17.69 17.69
CA LEU A 17 15.25 -16.43 17.41
C LEU A 17 15.01 -16.37 15.91
N LEU A 18 13.81 -16.74 15.48
CA LEU A 18 13.29 -16.31 14.17
C LEU A 18 13.16 -14.78 14.25
N ALA A 19 14.26 -14.10 14.00
CA ALA A 19 14.23 -12.68 13.72
C ALA A 19 13.28 -12.51 12.52
N PRO A 20 12.26 -11.65 12.60
CA PRO A 20 11.44 -11.33 11.45
C PRO A 20 12.39 -10.89 10.35
N ARG A 21 12.41 -11.61 9.24
CA ARG A 21 13.10 -11.14 8.03
C ARG A 21 12.41 -9.85 7.66
N SER A 22 13.01 -8.74 8.04
CA SER A 22 12.63 -7.43 7.50
C SER A 22 12.74 -7.55 5.99
N ALA A 23 11.61 -7.60 5.32
CA ALA A 23 11.56 -7.50 3.87
C ALA A 23 12.34 -6.23 3.51
N ARG A 24 13.45 -6.36 2.78
CA ARG A 24 14.26 -5.22 2.39
C ARG A 24 13.41 -4.34 1.48
N ALA A 25 12.90 -3.26 2.03
CA ALA A 25 12.28 -2.22 1.23
C ALA A 25 13.34 -1.61 0.30
N THR A 26 13.01 -1.49 -0.97
CA THR A 26 13.83 -0.73 -1.93
C THR A 26 13.44 0.73 -1.79
N SER A 27 14.40 1.62 -1.61
CA SER A 27 14.14 3.06 -1.59
C SER A 27 14.09 3.59 -3.02
N VAL A 28 13.02 4.28 -3.37
CA VAL A 28 12.82 4.94 -4.66
C VAL A 28 12.69 6.44 -4.40
N THR A 29 13.36 7.26 -5.20
CA THR A 29 13.16 8.71 -5.15
C THR A 29 11.94 9.07 -5.99
N ASP A 30 10.93 9.67 -5.37
CA ASP A 30 9.72 10.11 -6.05
C ASP A 30 9.92 11.43 -6.83
N GLY A 31 8.89 11.85 -7.57
CA GLY A 31 8.91 13.09 -8.35
C GLY A 31 9.04 14.37 -7.51
N ALA A 32 8.81 14.32 -6.21
CA ALA A 32 9.03 15.41 -5.25
C ALA A 32 10.43 15.36 -4.60
N GLY A 33 11.28 14.40 -4.98
CA GLY A 33 12.62 14.21 -4.43
C GLY A 33 12.64 13.49 -3.08
N ARG A 34 11.56 12.87 -2.64
CA ARG A 34 11.48 12.14 -1.36
C ARG A 34 11.97 10.71 -1.56
N ALA A 35 12.73 10.20 -0.59
CA ALA A 35 13.09 8.78 -0.53
C ALA A 35 11.94 7.98 0.05
N VAL A 36 11.24 7.23 -0.78
CA VAL A 36 10.06 6.44 -0.42
C VAL A 36 10.47 4.97 -0.30
N PRO A 37 10.25 4.32 0.86
CA PRO A 37 10.47 2.89 0.99
C PRO A 37 9.35 2.13 0.28
N VAL A 38 9.71 1.33 -0.71
CA VAL A 38 8.78 0.47 -1.45
C VAL A 38 8.98 -0.97 -0.99
N PRO A 39 7.93 -1.68 -0.57
CA PRO A 39 8.02 -3.09 -0.23
C PRO A 39 8.55 -3.92 -1.39
N THR A 40 9.25 -5.03 -1.08
CA THR A 40 9.73 -5.96 -2.12
C THR A 40 8.59 -6.65 -2.86
N ARG A 41 7.42 -6.71 -2.26
CA ARG A 41 6.19 -7.24 -2.85
C ARG A 41 5.08 -6.21 -2.66
N VAL A 42 4.54 -5.74 -3.76
CA VAL A 42 3.40 -4.83 -3.82
C VAL A 42 2.24 -5.60 -4.43
N GLU A 43 1.12 -5.67 -3.74
CA GLU A 43 -0.10 -6.36 -4.19
C GLU A 43 -1.31 -5.45 -4.15
N ARG A 44 -1.24 -4.37 -3.37
CA ARG A 44 -2.37 -3.49 -3.06
C ARG A 44 -1.97 -2.04 -3.21
N VAL A 45 -2.33 -1.44 -4.32
CA VAL A 45 -2.00 -0.02 -4.60
C VAL A 45 -3.25 0.84 -4.52
N PHE A 46 -3.19 1.85 -3.67
CA PHE A 46 -4.23 2.88 -3.59
C PHE A 46 -3.92 4.00 -4.59
N PRO A 47 -4.83 4.30 -5.53
CA PRO A 47 -4.66 5.44 -6.42
C PRO A 47 -5.08 6.72 -5.71
N ALA A 48 -4.17 7.67 -5.56
CA ALA A 48 -4.44 8.93 -4.87
C ALA A 48 -5.52 9.79 -5.55
N GLY A 49 -5.70 9.61 -6.85
CA GLY A 49 -6.70 10.31 -7.65
C GLY A 49 -6.91 9.70 -9.03
N PRO A 50 -7.79 10.30 -9.87
CA PRO A 50 -8.13 9.75 -11.17
C PRO A 50 -6.95 9.52 -12.12
N PRO A 51 -5.95 10.43 -12.24
CA PRO A 51 -4.79 10.18 -13.09
C PRO A 51 -4.00 8.96 -12.64
N ALA A 52 -3.81 8.78 -11.32
CA ALA A 52 -3.11 7.64 -10.76
C ALA A 52 -3.87 6.33 -11.00
N ALA A 53 -5.21 6.35 -10.92
CA ALA A 53 -6.03 5.18 -11.18
C ALA A 53 -5.91 4.72 -12.65
N ILE A 54 -5.96 5.64 -13.60
CA ILE A 54 -5.81 5.32 -15.03
C ILE A 54 -4.40 4.82 -15.32
N PHE A 55 -3.38 5.47 -14.77
CA PHE A 55 -1.99 5.06 -14.93
C PHE A 55 -1.76 3.64 -14.41
N LEU A 56 -2.22 3.36 -13.18
CA LEU A 56 -2.11 2.04 -12.56
C LEU A 56 -2.91 0.98 -13.34
N TYR A 57 -4.14 1.31 -13.75
CA TYR A 57 -4.95 0.41 -14.57
C TYR A 57 -4.26 0.01 -15.86
N THR A 58 -3.51 0.93 -16.49
CA THR A 58 -2.81 0.67 -17.74
C THR A 58 -1.59 -0.24 -17.55
N LEU A 59 -0.89 -0.09 -16.42
CA LEU A 59 0.38 -0.80 -16.18
C LEU A 59 0.22 -2.10 -15.40
N ALA A 60 -0.63 -2.11 -14.39
CA ALA A 60 -0.78 -3.22 -13.45
C ALA A 60 -2.21 -3.22 -12.85
N PRO A 61 -3.24 -3.50 -13.65
CA PRO A 61 -4.63 -3.42 -13.24
C PRO A 61 -4.95 -4.33 -12.05
N GLU A 62 -4.24 -5.44 -11.90
CA GLU A 62 -4.41 -6.39 -10.79
C GLU A 62 -4.11 -5.77 -9.44
N LEU A 63 -3.21 -4.78 -9.36
CA LEU A 63 -2.80 -4.12 -8.12
C LEU A 63 -3.77 -3.04 -7.65
N LEU A 64 -4.66 -2.53 -8.52
CA LEU A 64 -5.60 -1.46 -8.20
C LEU A 64 -6.62 -1.92 -7.15
N ILE A 65 -6.62 -1.36 -5.94
CA ILE A 65 -7.55 -1.78 -4.88
C ILE A 65 -8.97 -1.26 -5.05
N GLY A 66 -9.15 -0.20 -5.82
CA GLY A 66 -10.44 0.40 -6.10
C GLY A 66 -10.30 1.68 -6.94
N TRP A 67 -11.42 2.29 -7.23
CA TRP A 67 -11.51 3.47 -8.07
C TRP A 67 -11.73 4.75 -7.26
N PRO A 68 -11.21 5.90 -7.68
CA PRO A 68 -11.49 7.18 -6.99
C PRO A 68 -12.96 7.59 -6.97
N ARG A 69 -13.75 7.04 -7.87
CA ARG A 69 -15.22 7.09 -7.93
C ARG A 69 -15.77 5.81 -8.51
N ALA A 70 -17.01 5.52 -8.25
CA ALA A 70 -17.68 4.38 -8.88
C ALA A 70 -17.72 4.55 -10.40
N ASN A 71 -17.38 3.48 -11.11
CA ASN A 71 -17.52 3.43 -12.57
C ASN A 71 -18.99 3.26 -12.94
N ARG A 72 -19.47 4.03 -13.90
CA ARG A 72 -20.81 3.88 -14.45
C ARG A 72 -20.91 2.58 -15.25
N PRO A 73 -22.14 2.04 -15.43
CA PRO A 73 -22.32 0.84 -16.24
C PRO A 73 -21.69 0.93 -17.64
N GLU A 74 -21.86 2.08 -18.32
CA GLU A 74 -21.34 2.33 -19.66
C GLU A 74 -19.80 2.37 -19.69
N GLU A 75 -19.17 2.83 -18.60
CA GLU A 75 -17.70 2.86 -18.48
C GLU A 75 -17.14 1.46 -18.27
N ARG A 76 -17.87 0.59 -17.56
CA ARG A 76 -17.43 -0.78 -17.26
C ARG A 76 -17.29 -1.66 -18.49
N GLU A 77 -18.01 -1.36 -19.55
CA GLU A 77 -17.90 -2.06 -20.84
C GLU A 77 -16.50 -1.96 -21.46
N PHE A 78 -15.77 -0.89 -21.13
CA PHE A 78 -14.41 -0.64 -21.61
C PHE A 78 -13.32 -1.05 -20.62
N LEU A 79 -13.68 -1.62 -19.50
CA LEU A 79 -12.76 -2.03 -18.46
C LEU A 79 -12.67 -3.56 -18.37
N LEU A 80 -11.55 -4.05 -17.88
CA LEU A 80 -11.41 -5.46 -17.53
C LEU A 80 -12.50 -5.84 -16.50
N PRO A 81 -13.25 -6.93 -16.71
CA PRO A 81 -14.40 -7.29 -15.86
C PRO A 81 -14.07 -7.34 -14.37
N ASP A 82 -12.92 -7.94 -14.01
CA ASP A 82 -12.50 -8.12 -12.62
C ASP A 82 -12.03 -6.82 -11.97
N VAL A 83 -11.74 -5.79 -12.76
CA VAL A 83 -11.23 -4.50 -12.28
C VAL A 83 -12.28 -3.41 -12.35
N GLY A 84 -13.09 -3.40 -13.40
CA GLY A 84 -14.14 -2.40 -13.62
C GLY A 84 -15.20 -2.36 -12.50
N GLY A 85 -15.44 -3.51 -11.84
CA GLY A 85 -16.36 -3.67 -10.72
C GLY A 85 -15.78 -3.37 -9.33
N ARG A 86 -14.49 -3.02 -9.22
CA ARG A 86 -13.88 -2.73 -7.92
C ARG A 86 -14.53 -1.53 -7.22
N PRO A 87 -14.50 -1.49 -5.87
CA PRO A 87 -15.20 -0.48 -5.09
C PRO A 87 -14.67 0.93 -5.33
N GLU A 88 -15.52 1.91 -5.03
CA GLU A 88 -15.08 3.29 -4.85
C GLU A 88 -14.30 3.42 -3.54
N VAL A 89 -13.11 4.01 -3.62
CA VAL A 89 -12.20 4.23 -2.48
C VAL A 89 -11.96 5.71 -2.20
N GLY A 90 -12.52 6.60 -3.05
CA GLY A 90 -12.31 8.04 -2.96
C GLY A 90 -10.94 8.47 -3.50
N ARG A 91 -10.62 9.75 -3.26
CA ARG A 91 -9.36 10.37 -3.66
C ARG A 91 -8.80 11.24 -2.55
N ILE A 92 -7.49 11.27 -2.41
CA ILE A 92 -6.77 12.09 -1.42
C ILE A 92 -6.03 13.27 -2.05
N THR A 93 -5.98 13.34 -3.38
CA THR A 93 -5.33 14.43 -4.13
C THR A 93 -6.30 15.12 -5.08
N GLY A 94 -5.97 16.36 -5.45
CA GLY A 94 -6.78 17.19 -6.33
C GLY A 94 -7.89 17.96 -5.61
N ARG A 95 -8.71 18.67 -6.40
CA ARG A 95 -9.83 19.42 -5.84
C ARG A 95 -10.92 18.48 -5.34
N GLY A 96 -11.36 18.69 -4.09
CA GLY A 96 -12.40 17.89 -3.47
C GLY A 96 -11.92 16.51 -3.06
N ASN A 97 -11.05 16.46 -2.05
CA ASN A 97 -10.72 15.24 -1.34
C ASN A 97 -12.02 14.54 -0.88
N THR A 98 -12.25 13.32 -1.35
CA THR A 98 -13.44 12.51 -1.02
C THR A 98 -13.08 11.26 -0.24
N ALA A 99 -11.80 10.90 -0.13
CA ALA A 99 -11.38 9.76 0.68
C ALA A 99 -11.42 10.12 2.17
N ASN A 100 -11.98 9.22 2.95
CA ASN A 100 -11.78 9.22 4.39
C ASN A 100 -10.45 8.51 4.68
N LEU A 101 -9.55 9.18 5.38
CA LEU A 101 -8.24 8.65 5.74
C LEU A 101 -8.34 7.32 6.50
N GLU A 102 -9.32 7.20 7.41
CA GLU A 102 -9.57 5.96 8.14
C GLU A 102 -9.92 4.79 7.20
N VAL A 103 -10.70 5.07 6.15
CA VAL A 103 -11.04 4.08 5.13
C VAL A 103 -9.79 3.67 4.35
N VAL A 104 -8.94 4.63 3.97
CA VAL A 104 -7.67 4.35 3.28
C VAL A 104 -6.78 3.46 4.12
N LEU A 105 -6.62 3.78 5.41
CA LEU A 105 -5.82 2.99 6.35
C LEU A 105 -6.43 1.59 6.58
N ALA A 106 -7.76 1.47 6.64
CA ALA A 106 -8.45 0.20 6.79
C ALA A 106 -8.28 -0.71 5.57
N LEU A 107 -8.10 -0.14 4.39
CA LEU A 107 -7.80 -0.88 3.15
C LEU A 107 -6.39 -1.49 3.15
N LYS A 108 -5.50 -1.03 4.04
CA LYS A 108 -4.12 -1.51 4.18
C LYS A 108 -3.40 -1.58 2.83
N PRO A 109 -3.24 -0.47 2.12
CA PRO A 109 -2.46 -0.46 0.89
C PRO A 109 -0.98 -0.70 1.20
N ASP A 110 -0.27 -1.39 0.31
CA ASP A 110 1.18 -1.54 0.36
C ASP A 110 1.88 -0.29 -0.18
N LEU A 111 1.18 0.43 -1.07
CA LEU A 111 1.67 1.62 -1.75
C LEU A 111 0.52 2.56 -2.07
N ILE A 112 0.77 3.85 -1.93
CA ILE A 112 -0.09 4.92 -2.45
C ILE A 112 0.60 5.50 -3.68
N LEU A 113 -0.09 5.48 -4.81
CA LEU A 113 0.41 6.03 -6.07
C LEU A 113 -0.29 7.36 -6.34
N ASP A 114 0.50 8.42 -6.46
CA ASP A 114 0.03 9.71 -6.95
C ASP A 114 0.68 10.07 -8.29
N VAL A 115 -0.08 10.69 -9.15
CA VAL A 115 0.36 11.20 -10.45
C VAL A 115 -0.18 12.61 -10.59
N GLY A 116 0.70 13.59 -10.56
CA GLY A 116 0.28 14.99 -10.66
C GLY A 116 1.38 15.98 -10.38
N SER A 117 0.98 17.18 -10.02
CA SER A 117 1.89 18.28 -9.71
C SER A 117 2.40 18.19 -8.27
N VAL A 118 3.67 18.49 -8.08
CA VAL A 118 4.33 18.65 -6.76
C VAL A 118 4.13 20.05 -6.17
N ASN A 119 3.09 20.78 -6.59
CA ASN A 119 2.76 22.07 -6.02
C ASN A 119 2.31 21.96 -4.55
N PRO A 120 2.53 23.00 -3.71
CA PRO A 120 2.21 22.94 -2.28
C PRO A 120 0.78 22.52 -1.95
N THR A 121 -0.19 22.85 -2.80
CA THR A 121 -1.60 22.47 -2.65
C THR A 121 -1.81 20.94 -2.72
N TYR A 122 -0.96 20.22 -3.44
CA TYR A 122 -1.03 18.76 -3.59
C TYR A 122 -0.18 18.03 -2.57
N ILE A 123 0.99 18.56 -2.26
CA ILE A 123 1.93 17.97 -1.29
C ILE A 123 1.29 17.86 0.11
N SER A 124 0.51 18.84 0.53
CA SER A 124 -0.06 18.88 1.88
C SER A 124 -0.99 17.73 2.23
N LEU A 125 -1.57 17.05 1.25
CA LEU A 125 -2.45 15.88 1.47
C LEU A 125 -1.66 14.58 1.44
N ALA A 126 -0.66 14.48 0.57
CA ALA A 126 0.22 13.32 0.49
C ALA A 126 1.10 13.16 1.75
N ASP A 127 1.45 14.27 2.41
CA ASP A 127 2.26 14.25 3.64
C ASP A 127 1.47 13.84 4.90
N ARG A 128 0.15 13.65 4.79
CA ARG A 128 -0.72 13.24 5.90
C ARG A 128 -1.01 11.74 5.94
N VAL A 129 -0.58 11.01 4.96
CA VAL A 129 -0.78 9.57 4.78
C VAL A 129 0.53 8.83 4.92
#